data_a85ef66f7dbdb5bfd305b43ade5d4d35
#
_entry.id   a85ef66f7dbdb5bfd305b43ade5d4d35
#
_cell.length_a   1.000
_cell.length_b   1.000
_cell.length_c   1.000
_cell.angle_alpha   90.00
_cell.angle_beta   90.00
_cell.angle_gamma   90.00
#
_symmetry.space_group_name_H-M   'P 1'
#
loop_
_entity.id
_entity.type
_entity.pdbx_description
1 polymer ?
#
loop_
_entity_poly.entity_id
_entity_poly.type
_entity_poly.pdbx_seq_one_letter_code
_entity_poly.pdbx_strand_id
1 'polypeptide(L)'
;MASFQPPSTALKVLNFVLFQVVWFAAVDGAAEGSLLVGPACAIAFAIVHLLLVDERRRFAEFLFLAGVTLLGALLDSGLFAIGATSYPTSGPEVIGSWPPEFSWLPPAWILSLWLAFACLPRFSLSWMRGRYVLAAGFGAIGGPLSYLAGVRLGGVALGESPALTMGALAVEYALVTPLILHLAPGLRDSSSAAAPASDASPATAD
;
A
#
# COMPACT_ATOMS: atom_id res chain seq x y z
N MET A 1 26.78 11.77 -2.58
CA MET A 1 25.54 11.09 -2.10
C MET A 1 24.46 12.16 -1.98
N ALA A 2 23.37 12.09 -2.74
CA ALA A 2 22.28 13.03 -2.60
C ALA A 2 21.55 12.72 -1.28
N SER A 3 21.53 13.66 -0.35
CA SER A 3 20.79 13.56 0.90
C SER A 3 19.30 13.43 0.59
N PHE A 4 18.60 12.52 1.28
CA PHE A 4 17.14 12.45 1.20
C PHE A 4 16.57 13.79 1.66
N GLN A 5 15.98 14.52 0.72
CA GLN A 5 15.18 15.70 1.07
C GLN A 5 13.74 15.26 1.35
N PRO A 6 13.17 15.62 2.49
CA PRO A 6 11.78 15.28 2.78
C PRO A 6 10.87 15.96 1.75
N PRO A 7 9.84 15.25 1.25
CA PRO A 7 8.90 15.83 0.29
C PRO A 7 8.18 17.03 0.90
N SER A 8 7.86 18.02 0.06
CA SER A 8 7.11 19.20 0.48
C SER A 8 5.72 18.81 1.02
N THR A 9 5.14 19.64 1.88
CA THR A 9 3.79 19.40 2.42
C THR A 9 2.76 19.31 1.29
N ALA A 10 2.87 20.16 0.27
CA ALA A 10 1.99 20.13 -0.90
C ALA A 10 2.05 18.77 -1.63
N LEU A 11 3.25 18.20 -1.81
CA LEU A 11 3.41 16.90 -2.45
C LEU A 11 2.85 15.76 -1.60
N LYS A 12 2.99 15.83 -0.26
CA LYS A 12 2.39 14.85 0.65
C LYS A 12 0.86 14.86 0.57
N VAL A 13 0.28 16.07 0.60
CA VAL A 13 -1.17 16.24 0.49
C VAL A 13 -1.67 15.77 -0.88
N LEU A 14 -1.02 16.19 -1.96
CA LEU A 14 -1.39 15.75 -3.32
C LEU A 14 -1.34 14.23 -3.46
N ASN A 15 -0.27 13.57 -3.00
CA ASN A 15 -0.14 12.12 -3.04
C ASN A 15 -1.26 11.43 -2.25
N PHE A 16 -1.62 11.95 -1.08
CA PHE A 16 -2.73 11.42 -0.28
C PHE A 16 -4.08 11.61 -0.98
N VAL A 17 -4.34 12.78 -1.54
CA VAL A 17 -5.58 13.07 -2.28
C VAL A 17 -5.70 12.17 -3.50
N LEU A 18 -4.63 11.99 -4.28
CA LEU A 18 -4.63 11.08 -5.42
C LEU A 18 -4.90 9.63 -5.00
N PHE A 19 -4.32 9.19 -3.89
CA PHE A 19 -4.66 7.87 -3.31
C PHE A 19 -6.16 7.76 -3.00
N GLN A 20 -6.75 8.77 -2.37
CA GLN A 20 -8.19 8.76 -2.06
C GLN A 20 -9.05 8.70 -3.33
N VAL A 21 -8.65 9.43 -4.39
CA VAL A 21 -9.33 9.35 -5.69
C VAL A 21 -9.27 7.92 -6.26
N VAL A 22 -8.09 7.28 -6.23
CA VAL A 22 -7.95 5.88 -6.66
C VAL A 22 -8.80 4.95 -5.80
N TRP A 23 -8.79 5.15 -4.48
CA TRP A 23 -9.55 4.32 -3.55
C TRP A 23 -11.05 4.37 -3.84
N PHE A 24 -11.62 5.58 -3.96
CA PHE A 24 -13.04 5.74 -4.30
C PHE A 24 -13.36 5.19 -5.69
N ALA A 25 -12.53 5.48 -6.69
CA ALA A 25 -12.71 4.97 -8.06
C ALA A 25 -12.70 3.42 -8.11
N ALA A 26 -11.86 2.78 -7.27
CA ALA A 26 -11.80 1.32 -7.21
C ALA A 26 -13.00 0.72 -6.50
N VAL A 27 -13.35 1.24 -5.32
CA VAL A 27 -14.43 0.67 -4.49
C VAL A 27 -15.82 0.95 -5.07
N ASP A 28 -16.06 2.19 -5.48
CA ASP A 28 -17.33 2.62 -6.07
C ASP A 28 -17.53 1.99 -7.46
N GLY A 29 -16.46 2.01 -8.29
CA GLY A 29 -16.47 1.30 -9.56
C GLY A 29 -16.75 -0.19 -9.42
N ALA A 30 -16.20 -0.85 -8.39
CA ALA A 30 -16.50 -2.26 -8.12
C ALA A 30 -17.96 -2.46 -7.69
N ALA A 31 -18.50 -1.60 -6.86
CA ALA A 31 -19.89 -1.65 -6.42
C ALA A 31 -20.87 -1.52 -7.61
N GLU A 32 -20.51 -0.73 -8.61
CA GLU A 32 -21.29 -0.54 -9.85
C GLU A 32 -20.96 -1.56 -10.96
N GLY A 33 -20.08 -2.53 -10.71
CA GLY A 33 -19.67 -3.54 -11.71
C GLY A 33 -18.65 -3.02 -12.73
N SER A 34 -18.05 -1.87 -12.52
CA SER A 34 -17.02 -1.25 -13.38
C SER A 34 -15.60 -1.60 -12.89
N LEU A 35 -15.24 -2.89 -12.91
CA LEU A 35 -14.04 -3.43 -12.27
C LEU A 35 -12.70 -2.89 -12.80
N LEU A 36 -12.66 -2.26 -13.97
CA LEU A 36 -11.43 -1.75 -14.60
C LEU A 36 -11.10 -0.29 -14.22
N VAL A 37 -12.05 0.45 -13.65
CA VAL A 37 -11.84 1.87 -13.30
C VAL A 37 -10.76 2.04 -12.24
N GLY A 38 -10.83 1.26 -11.16
CA GLY A 38 -9.80 1.25 -10.11
C GLY A 38 -8.40 0.94 -10.64
N PRO A 39 -8.20 -0.19 -11.34
CA PRO A 39 -6.92 -0.52 -11.98
C PRO A 39 -6.38 0.57 -12.89
N ALA A 40 -7.20 1.16 -13.74
CA ALA A 40 -6.78 2.24 -14.63
C ALA A 40 -6.28 3.48 -13.85
N CYS A 41 -7.03 3.90 -12.82
CA CYS A 41 -6.64 5.00 -11.95
C CYS A 41 -5.36 4.70 -11.16
N ALA A 42 -5.21 3.48 -10.63
CA ALA A 42 -4.03 3.08 -9.86
C ALA A 42 -2.77 3.01 -10.74
N ILE A 43 -2.89 2.50 -11.97
CA ILE A 43 -1.77 2.48 -12.93
C ILE A 43 -1.37 3.91 -13.29
N ALA A 44 -2.32 4.80 -13.58
CA ALA A 44 -2.02 6.21 -13.84
C ALA A 44 -1.33 6.86 -12.64
N PHE A 45 -1.80 6.61 -11.42
CA PHE A 45 -1.17 7.11 -10.20
C PHE A 45 0.25 6.55 -10.01
N ALA A 46 0.48 5.26 -10.23
CA ALA A 46 1.80 4.63 -10.15
C ALA A 46 2.77 5.18 -11.22
N ILE A 47 2.30 5.46 -12.44
CA ILE A 47 3.10 6.11 -13.47
C ILE A 47 3.53 7.51 -13.01
N VAL A 48 2.60 8.34 -12.54
CA VAL A 48 2.91 9.67 -12.00
C VAL A 48 3.89 9.57 -10.84
N HIS A 49 3.68 8.62 -9.92
CA HIS A 49 4.59 8.35 -8.81
C HIS A 49 6.01 8.05 -9.31
N LEU A 50 6.18 7.14 -10.27
CA LEU A 50 7.48 6.77 -10.82
C LEU A 50 8.16 7.93 -11.58
N LEU A 51 7.40 8.80 -12.24
CA LEU A 51 7.94 9.98 -12.91
C LEU A 51 8.47 11.02 -11.92
N LEU A 52 7.90 11.10 -10.70
CA LEU A 52 8.37 11.97 -9.62
C LEU A 52 9.60 11.42 -8.88
N VAL A 53 9.93 10.14 -9.09
CA VAL A 53 11.11 9.51 -8.50
C VAL A 53 12.34 9.75 -9.37
N ASP A 54 13.49 9.99 -8.73
CA ASP A 54 14.78 10.08 -9.41
C ASP A 54 15.03 8.86 -10.33
N GLU A 55 15.51 9.12 -11.52
CA GLU A 55 15.67 8.13 -12.58
C GLU A 55 16.49 6.90 -12.15
N ARG A 56 17.57 7.14 -11.38
CA ARG A 56 18.44 6.10 -10.86
C ARG A 56 17.76 5.16 -9.86
N ARG A 57 16.64 5.60 -9.27
CA ARG A 57 15.87 4.86 -8.26
C ARG A 57 14.57 4.28 -8.78
N ARG A 58 14.14 4.65 -9.99
CA ARG A 58 12.85 4.22 -10.57
C ARG A 58 12.69 2.71 -10.62
N PHE A 59 13.73 2.00 -10.98
CA PHE A 59 13.69 0.53 -11.05
C PHE A 59 13.47 -0.10 -9.66
N ALA A 60 14.19 0.37 -8.65
CA ALA A 60 14.01 -0.11 -7.27
C ALA A 60 12.61 0.24 -6.74
N GLU A 61 12.10 1.41 -7.08
CA GLU A 61 10.75 1.83 -6.73
C GLU A 61 9.71 0.97 -7.44
N PHE A 62 9.88 0.71 -8.73
CA PHE A 62 9.00 -0.20 -9.48
C PHE A 62 8.95 -1.61 -8.85
N LEU A 63 10.11 -2.18 -8.50
CA LEU A 63 10.17 -3.47 -7.82
C LEU A 63 9.47 -3.43 -6.45
N PHE A 64 9.58 -2.33 -5.72
CA PHE A 64 8.88 -2.13 -4.47
C PHE A 64 7.36 -2.09 -4.67
N LEU A 65 6.86 -1.31 -5.64
CA LEU A 65 5.44 -1.25 -5.97
C LEU A 65 4.90 -2.63 -6.35
N ALA A 66 5.61 -3.35 -7.23
CA ALA A 66 5.25 -4.71 -7.64
C ALA A 66 5.26 -5.69 -6.46
N GLY A 67 6.29 -5.63 -5.61
CA GLY A 67 6.42 -6.49 -4.43
C GLY A 67 5.30 -6.27 -3.41
N VAL A 68 4.92 -5.01 -3.14
CA VAL A 68 3.81 -4.68 -2.23
C VAL A 68 2.48 -5.14 -2.83
N THR A 69 2.27 -4.96 -4.14
CA THR A 69 1.06 -5.43 -4.82
C THR A 69 0.94 -6.96 -4.75
N LEU A 70 2.06 -7.68 -4.96
CA LEU A 70 2.09 -9.14 -4.83
C LEU A 70 1.83 -9.59 -3.39
N LEU A 71 2.44 -8.92 -2.41
CA LEU A 71 2.17 -9.20 -1.00
C LEU A 71 0.69 -9.04 -0.68
N GLY A 72 0.07 -7.95 -1.10
CA GLY A 72 -1.35 -7.72 -0.94
C GLY A 72 -2.22 -8.76 -1.64
N ALA A 73 -1.83 -9.17 -2.85
CA ALA A 73 -2.51 -10.26 -3.56
C ALA A 73 -2.53 -11.55 -2.73
N LEU A 74 -1.41 -11.91 -2.12
CA LEU A 74 -1.31 -13.12 -1.28
C LEU A 74 -2.15 -13.02 0.00
N LEU A 75 -2.13 -11.86 0.67
CA LEU A 75 -2.86 -11.63 1.90
C LEU A 75 -4.38 -11.67 1.67
N ASP A 76 -4.87 -10.90 0.68
CA ASP A 76 -6.29 -10.89 0.35
C ASP A 76 -6.78 -12.21 -0.25
N SER A 77 -5.93 -12.95 -0.99
CA SER A 77 -6.24 -14.32 -1.41
C SER A 77 -6.43 -15.24 -0.19
N GLY A 78 -5.62 -15.07 0.84
CA GLY A 78 -5.76 -15.79 2.10
C GLY A 78 -7.10 -15.51 2.79
N LEU A 79 -7.48 -14.23 2.92
CA LEU A 79 -8.77 -13.82 3.50
C LEU A 79 -9.96 -14.33 2.68
N PHE A 80 -9.85 -14.27 1.36
CA PHE A 80 -10.87 -14.78 0.44
C PHE A 80 -11.00 -16.31 0.55
N ALA A 81 -9.88 -17.05 0.56
CA ALA A 81 -9.87 -18.51 0.63
C ALA A 81 -10.49 -19.06 1.91
N ILE A 82 -10.37 -18.36 3.04
CA ILE A 82 -11.01 -18.75 4.31
C ILE A 82 -12.43 -18.20 4.47
N GLY A 83 -12.97 -17.54 3.42
CA GLY A 83 -14.32 -16.98 3.46
C GLY A 83 -14.47 -15.75 4.37
N ALA A 84 -13.37 -15.11 4.78
CA ALA A 84 -13.40 -13.89 5.59
C ALA A 84 -13.89 -12.67 4.79
N THR A 85 -13.60 -12.63 3.50
CA THR A 85 -14.05 -11.59 2.56
C THR A 85 -14.65 -12.22 1.31
N SER A 86 -15.57 -11.51 0.67
CA SER A 86 -16.06 -11.82 -0.67
C SER A 86 -16.34 -10.56 -1.47
N TYR A 87 -16.45 -10.69 -2.78
CA TYR A 87 -16.57 -9.58 -3.73
C TYR A 87 -17.80 -9.78 -4.60
N PRO A 88 -18.98 -9.29 -4.16
CA PRO A 88 -20.29 -9.63 -4.74
C PRO A 88 -20.44 -9.31 -6.21
N THR A 89 -19.76 -8.26 -6.70
CA THR A 89 -19.85 -7.78 -8.07
C THR A 89 -18.77 -8.36 -8.99
N SER A 90 -17.91 -9.24 -8.50
CA SER A 90 -16.76 -9.80 -9.25
C SER A 90 -17.04 -11.24 -9.68
N GLY A 91 -18.11 -11.45 -10.46
CA GLY A 91 -18.45 -12.75 -11.06
C GLY A 91 -17.85 -12.93 -12.45
N PRO A 92 -17.82 -14.16 -12.99
CA PRO A 92 -17.24 -14.47 -14.31
C PRO A 92 -17.89 -13.73 -15.48
N GLU A 93 -19.13 -13.29 -15.30
CA GLU A 93 -19.89 -12.53 -16.30
C GLU A 93 -19.56 -11.02 -16.31
N VAL A 94 -18.77 -10.54 -15.31
CA VAL A 94 -18.45 -9.11 -15.18
C VAL A 94 -17.15 -8.80 -15.90
N ILE A 95 -17.18 -7.78 -16.75
CA ILE A 95 -15.99 -7.32 -17.50
C ILE A 95 -14.91 -6.88 -16.51
N GLY A 96 -13.70 -7.46 -16.64
CA GLY A 96 -12.56 -7.20 -15.75
C GLY A 96 -12.44 -8.21 -14.61
N SER A 97 -13.31 -9.21 -14.51
CA SER A 97 -13.12 -10.37 -13.66
C SER A 97 -12.03 -11.29 -14.22
N TRP A 98 -11.41 -12.04 -13.31
CA TRP A 98 -10.41 -13.05 -13.70
C TRP A 98 -11.07 -14.23 -14.42
N PRO A 99 -10.36 -14.88 -15.36
CA PRO A 99 -10.73 -16.20 -15.85
C PRO A 99 -10.92 -17.21 -14.70
N PRO A 100 -11.77 -18.24 -14.85
CA PRO A 100 -12.12 -19.19 -13.79
C PRO A 100 -10.90 -19.84 -13.11
N GLU A 101 -9.83 -20.10 -13.83
CA GLU A 101 -8.59 -20.68 -13.33
C GLU A 101 -7.84 -19.78 -12.34
N PHE A 102 -8.13 -18.48 -12.33
CA PHE A 102 -7.57 -17.47 -11.41
C PHE A 102 -8.60 -16.95 -10.40
N SER A 103 -9.76 -17.62 -10.27
CA SER A 103 -10.84 -17.21 -9.35
C SER A 103 -10.46 -17.23 -7.87
N TRP A 104 -9.31 -17.81 -7.53
CA TRP A 104 -8.72 -17.78 -6.20
C TRP A 104 -8.01 -16.47 -5.87
N LEU A 105 -7.73 -15.63 -6.86
CA LEU A 105 -7.18 -14.29 -6.66
C LEU A 105 -8.29 -13.30 -6.27
N PRO A 106 -7.98 -12.31 -5.42
CA PRO A 106 -8.87 -11.17 -5.24
C PRO A 106 -9.00 -10.40 -6.56
N PRO A 107 -10.13 -9.73 -6.80
CA PRO A 107 -10.35 -8.97 -8.04
C PRO A 107 -9.25 -7.94 -8.32
N ALA A 108 -9.03 -7.60 -9.59
CA ALA A 108 -7.98 -6.67 -10.00
C ALA A 108 -8.09 -5.29 -9.33
N TRP A 109 -9.31 -4.85 -8.98
CA TRP A 109 -9.51 -3.59 -8.26
C TRP A 109 -8.97 -3.62 -6.81
N ILE A 110 -8.99 -4.77 -6.13
CA ILE A 110 -8.32 -4.95 -4.83
C ILE A 110 -6.80 -4.84 -5.00
N LEU A 111 -6.23 -5.51 -6.02
CA LEU A 111 -4.80 -5.42 -6.31
C LEU A 111 -4.38 -3.98 -6.63
N SER A 112 -5.27 -3.22 -7.28
CA SER A 112 -5.02 -1.82 -7.58
C SER A 112 -4.96 -0.93 -6.34
N LEU A 113 -5.69 -1.27 -5.27
CA LEU A 113 -5.58 -0.58 -3.98
C LEU A 113 -4.23 -0.83 -3.31
N TRP A 114 -3.67 -2.04 -3.42
CA TRP A 114 -2.32 -2.33 -2.93
C TRP A 114 -1.24 -1.57 -3.72
N LEU A 115 -1.40 -1.49 -5.05
CA LEU A 115 -0.52 -0.67 -5.90
C LEU A 115 -0.56 0.81 -5.49
N ALA A 116 -1.74 1.35 -5.27
CA ALA A 116 -1.92 2.73 -4.84
C ALA A 116 -1.37 2.96 -3.42
N PHE A 117 -1.59 2.01 -2.50
CA PHE A 117 -1.05 2.06 -1.14
C PHE A 117 0.48 2.04 -1.13
N ALA A 118 1.10 1.26 -2.03
CA ALA A 118 2.56 1.23 -2.20
C ALA A 118 3.17 2.60 -2.60
N CYS A 119 2.39 3.50 -3.18
CA CYS A 119 2.84 4.85 -3.54
C CYS A 119 2.90 5.83 -2.35
N LEU A 120 2.32 5.48 -1.18
CA LEU A 120 2.23 6.39 -0.03
C LEU A 120 3.52 6.52 0.79
N PRO A 121 4.32 5.46 1.04
CA PRO A 121 5.49 5.50 1.92
C PRO A 121 6.50 6.59 1.57
N ARG A 122 6.73 6.83 0.29
CA ARG A 122 7.70 7.82 -0.19
C ARG A 122 7.27 9.26 0.08
N PHE A 123 5.97 9.54 0.01
CA PHE A 123 5.42 10.90 0.08
C PHE A 123 4.55 11.11 1.30
N SER A 124 3.27 10.78 1.25
CA SER A 124 2.29 11.12 2.30
C SER A 124 2.55 10.42 3.63
N LEU A 125 3.06 9.19 3.66
CA LEU A 125 3.39 8.46 4.87
C LEU A 125 4.86 8.58 5.30
N SER A 126 5.69 9.36 4.60
CA SER A 126 7.13 9.52 4.89
C SER A 126 7.43 10.03 6.31
N TRP A 127 6.48 10.73 6.93
CA TRP A 127 6.59 11.23 8.31
C TRP A 127 6.52 10.12 9.39
N MET A 128 5.97 8.94 9.04
CA MET A 128 5.96 7.77 9.93
C MET A 128 7.25 6.95 9.88
N ARG A 129 8.21 7.36 9.07
CA ARG A 129 9.51 6.71 8.95
C ARG A 129 10.18 6.57 10.30
N GLY A 130 10.66 5.35 10.63
CA GLY A 130 11.28 5.04 11.91
C GLY A 130 10.32 4.99 13.11
N ARG A 131 9.04 5.32 12.91
CA ARG A 131 8.00 5.29 13.95
C ARG A 131 7.10 4.06 13.75
N TYR A 132 7.70 2.88 13.80
CA TYR A 132 7.01 1.63 13.41
C TYR A 132 5.83 1.27 14.30
N VAL A 133 5.87 1.62 15.60
CA VAL A 133 4.72 1.42 16.53
C VAL A 133 3.55 2.30 16.11
N LEU A 134 3.81 3.56 15.71
CA LEU A 134 2.78 4.45 15.19
C LEU A 134 2.22 3.94 13.86
N ALA A 135 3.08 3.45 12.97
CA ALA A 135 2.67 2.85 11.70
C ALA A 135 1.81 1.60 11.90
N ALA A 136 2.17 0.75 12.88
CA ALA A 136 1.37 -0.42 13.25
C ALA A 136 -0.03 -0.01 13.76
N GLY A 137 -0.11 0.98 14.66
CA GLY A 137 -1.39 1.50 15.15
C GLY A 137 -2.23 2.13 14.03
N PHE A 138 -1.59 2.88 13.12
CA PHE A 138 -2.26 3.46 11.95
C PHE A 138 -2.81 2.36 11.02
N GLY A 139 -2.02 1.32 10.76
CA GLY A 139 -2.45 0.17 9.97
C GLY A 139 -3.58 -0.62 10.63
N ALA A 140 -3.44 -0.93 11.94
CA ALA A 140 -4.44 -1.67 12.70
C ALA A 140 -5.83 -1.03 12.71
N ILE A 141 -5.89 0.29 12.58
CA ILE A 141 -7.16 1.04 12.53
C ILE A 141 -7.56 1.27 11.06
N GLY A 142 -6.64 1.72 10.23
CA GLY A 142 -6.90 2.13 8.85
C GLY A 142 -7.35 0.97 7.95
N GLY A 143 -6.73 -0.21 8.10
CA GLY A 143 -7.10 -1.41 7.33
C GLY A 143 -8.58 -1.79 7.55
N PRO A 144 -9.00 -2.12 8.78
CA PRO A 144 -10.40 -2.44 9.07
C PRO A 144 -11.38 -1.34 8.66
N LEU A 145 -11.05 -0.07 8.88
CA LEU A 145 -11.91 1.04 8.47
C LEU A 145 -12.08 1.13 6.96
N SER A 146 -11.01 0.86 6.19
CA SER A 146 -11.05 0.82 4.73
C SER A 146 -11.98 -0.28 4.24
N TYR A 147 -11.90 -1.50 4.81
CA TYR A 147 -12.80 -2.60 4.48
C TYR A 147 -14.25 -2.33 4.89
N LEU A 148 -14.46 -1.75 6.08
CA LEU A 148 -15.81 -1.38 6.53
C LEU A 148 -16.45 -0.33 5.61
N ALA A 149 -15.67 0.63 5.12
CA ALA A 149 -16.13 1.59 4.13
C ALA A 149 -16.45 0.90 2.79
N GLY A 150 -15.59 -0.04 2.35
CA GLY A 150 -15.85 -0.88 1.16
C GLY A 150 -17.14 -1.69 1.26
N VAL A 151 -17.44 -2.24 2.43
CA VAL A 151 -18.71 -2.93 2.71
C VAL A 151 -19.89 -1.98 2.57
N ARG A 152 -19.79 -0.78 3.15
CA ARG A 152 -20.86 0.22 3.08
C ARG A 152 -21.14 0.73 1.66
N LEU A 153 -20.13 0.73 0.82
CA LEU A 153 -20.23 1.09 -0.60
C LEU A 153 -20.66 -0.09 -1.48
N GLY A 154 -20.68 -1.32 -0.97
CA GLY A 154 -21.15 -2.50 -1.70
C GLY A 154 -20.08 -3.23 -2.52
N GLY A 155 -18.81 -2.80 -2.49
CA GLY A 155 -17.71 -3.47 -3.20
C GLY A 155 -17.21 -4.74 -2.52
N VAL A 156 -17.36 -4.85 -1.19
CA VAL A 156 -16.90 -5.98 -0.37
C VAL A 156 -18.03 -6.49 0.50
N ALA A 157 -18.06 -7.80 0.74
CA ALA A 157 -18.88 -8.38 1.81
C ALA A 157 -17.96 -9.15 2.79
N LEU A 158 -18.32 -9.11 4.06
CA LEU A 158 -17.63 -9.85 5.12
C LEU A 158 -18.22 -11.24 5.26
N GLY A 159 -17.40 -12.19 5.68
CA GLY A 159 -17.81 -13.56 5.95
C GLY A 159 -18.72 -13.68 7.17
N GLU A 160 -18.99 -14.93 7.58
CA GLU A 160 -19.94 -15.24 8.69
C GLU A 160 -19.58 -14.61 10.03
N SER A 161 -18.29 -14.30 10.26
CA SER A 161 -17.82 -13.67 11.50
C SER A 161 -17.15 -12.32 11.22
N PRO A 162 -17.91 -11.21 11.07
CA PRO A 162 -17.35 -9.89 10.80
C PRO A 162 -16.32 -9.44 11.85
N ALA A 163 -16.50 -9.79 13.12
CA ALA A 163 -15.55 -9.44 14.18
C ALA A 163 -14.20 -10.12 14.00
N LEU A 164 -14.17 -11.40 13.60
CA LEU A 164 -12.92 -12.11 13.31
C LEU A 164 -12.25 -11.53 12.06
N THR A 165 -12.99 -11.22 11.01
CA THR A 165 -12.45 -10.58 9.81
C THR A 165 -11.83 -9.22 10.14
N MET A 166 -12.53 -8.38 10.91
CA MET A 166 -11.98 -7.09 11.35
C MET A 166 -10.73 -7.24 12.22
N GLY A 167 -10.69 -8.26 13.10
CA GLY A 167 -9.51 -8.60 13.90
C GLY A 167 -8.33 -9.05 13.04
N ALA A 168 -8.57 -9.92 12.05
CA ALA A 168 -7.55 -10.40 11.12
C ALA A 168 -6.96 -9.23 10.30
N LEU A 169 -7.81 -8.37 9.75
CA LEU A 169 -7.40 -7.15 9.03
C LEU A 169 -6.60 -6.21 9.93
N ALA A 170 -7.00 -6.03 11.20
CA ALA A 170 -6.26 -5.20 12.13
C ALA A 170 -4.83 -5.73 12.36
N VAL A 171 -4.68 -7.04 12.57
CA VAL A 171 -3.37 -7.69 12.73
C VAL A 171 -2.56 -7.61 11.45
N GLU A 172 -3.16 -7.92 10.31
CA GLU A 172 -2.52 -7.87 9.00
C GLU A 172 -1.93 -6.47 8.73
N TYR A 173 -2.76 -5.44 8.80
CA TYR A 173 -2.32 -4.07 8.51
C TYR A 173 -1.40 -3.49 9.59
N ALA A 174 -1.50 -3.96 10.85
CA ALA A 174 -0.53 -3.63 11.91
C ALA A 174 0.88 -4.15 11.59
N LEU A 175 0.99 -5.28 10.90
CA LEU A 175 2.27 -5.88 10.50
C LEU A 175 2.76 -5.32 9.16
N VAL A 176 1.87 -5.22 8.19
CA VAL A 176 2.22 -4.84 6.81
C VAL A 176 2.58 -3.36 6.71
N THR A 177 1.87 -2.46 7.39
CA THR A 177 2.14 -1.01 7.29
C THR A 177 3.57 -0.64 7.73
N PRO A 178 4.07 -1.06 8.90
CA PRO A 178 5.47 -0.81 9.26
C PRO A 178 6.45 -1.55 8.34
N LEU A 179 6.12 -2.75 7.85
CA LEU A 179 6.97 -3.51 6.93
C LEU A 179 7.19 -2.75 5.61
N ILE A 180 6.14 -2.27 4.96
CA ILE A 180 6.27 -1.52 3.72
C ILE A 180 6.99 -0.18 3.91
N LEU A 181 6.78 0.50 5.04
CA LEU A 181 7.56 1.69 5.40
C LEU A 181 9.04 1.39 5.60
N HIS A 182 9.36 0.23 6.16
CA HIS A 182 10.75 -0.23 6.33
C HIS A 182 11.41 -0.59 4.99
N LEU A 183 10.67 -1.24 4.11
CA LEU A 183 11.17 -1.71 2.81
C LEU A 183 11.24 -0.62 1.73
N ALA A 184 10.51 0.48 1.90
CA ALA A 184 10.38 1.53 0.89
C ALA A 184 11.75 2.08 0.45
N PRO A 185 12.09 2.08 -0.85
CA PRO A 185 13.35 2.60 -1.37
C PRO A 185 13.53 4.08 -1.03
N GLY A 186 14.79 4.49 -0.79
CA GLY A 186 15.11 5.87 -0.43
C GLY A 186 14.78 6.27 1.00
N LEU A 187 14.06 5.43 1.75
CA LEU A 187 13.88 5.62 3.17
C LEU A 187 15.04 4.99 4.00
N ARG A 188 15.82 4.08 3.42
CA ARG A 188 16.94 3.37 4.07
C ARG A 188 18.24 4.18 4.15
N ASP A 189 18.51 5.04 3.17
CA ASP A 189 19.83 5.67 3.02
C ASP A 189 20.19 6.69 4.10
N SER A 190 19.24 7.14 4.91
CA SER A 190 19.47 8.15 5.95
C SER A 190 19.77 7.56 7.34
N SER A 191 19.53 6.27 7.54
CA SER A 191 19.86 5.58 8.80
C SER A 191 21.35 5.22 8.87
N SER A 192 22.00 4.99 7.73
CA SER A 192 23.43 4.67 7.64
C SER A 192 24.34 5.90 7.72
N ALA A 193 23.83 7.10 7.51
CA ALA A 193 24.59 8.34 7.57
C ALA A 193 24.70 8.95 8.99
N ALA A 194 24.00 8.38 9.96
CA ALA A 194 23.95 8.88 11.35
C ALA A 194 24.88 8.12 12.32
N ALA A 195 25.76 7.24 11.83
CA ALA A 195 26.82 6.71 12.67
C ALA A 195 27.84 7.84 12.96
N PRO A 196 28.08 8.23 14.23
CA PRO A 196 29.07 9.25 14.54
C PRO A 196 30.44 8.75 14.09
N ALA A 197 31.15 9.60 13.36
CA ALA A 197 32.57 9.38 13.13
C ALA A 197 33.23 9.25 14.49
N SER A 198 33.75 8.07 14.81
CA SER A 198 34.59 7.81 15.95
C SER A 198 35.74 8.80 15.89
N ASP A 199 35.84 9.70 16.85
CA ASP A 199 36.98 10.57 17.08
C ASP A 199 38.25 9.71 17.21
N ALA A 200 38.93 9.56 16.10
CA ALA A 200 40.33 9.16 16.14
C ALA A 200 41.14 10.37 16.59
N SER A 201 41.32 10.52 17.89
CA SER A 201 42.29 11.43 18.48
C SER A 201 43.70 11.09 17.91
N PRO A 202 44.42 12.04 17.35
CA PRO A 202 45.82 11.80 17.00
C PRO A 202 46.65 11.67 18.30
N ALA A 203 47.26 10.49 18.46
CA ALA A 203 48.27 10.29 19.50
C ALA A 203 49.42 11.27 19.23
N THR A 204 49.64 12.22 20.17
CA THR A 204 50.83 13.03 20.28
C THR A 204 51.98 12.11 20.63
N ALA A 205 52.94 11.96 19.73
CA ALA A 205 54.25 11.40 20.02
C ALA A 205 55.13 12.54 20.53
N ASP A 206 55.61 12.40 21.79
CA ASP A 206 56.84 13.06 22.31
C ASP A 206 58.06 12.28 21.90
#